data_c1d8a8b4b9ed76eb38dcbd62cc362926
#
_entry.id   c1d8a8b4b9ed76eb38dcbd62cc362926
#
_cell.length_a   1.000
_cell.length_b   1.000
_cell.length_c   1.000
_cell.angle_alpha   90.00
_cell.angle_beta   90.00
_cell.angle_gamma   90.00
#
_symmetry.space_group_name_H-M   'P 1'
#
loop_
_entity.id
_entity.type
_entity.pdbx_description
1 polymer ?
#
loop_
_entity_poly.entity_id
_entity_poly.type
_entity_poly.pdbx_seq_one_letter_code
_entity_poly.pdbx_strand_id
1 'polypeptide(L)'
;MLHKLIVTLLIFSLTHCAAQPTEKKRTILFVGAHPDDETAISEVLAKYARLGNKVFVIVATDGKGGTRVTKIPEGDSLGAIRKEESACGCKALGIEPPVFFGIERLDTKIGTGNYFKEHQRFMDSLKVRIPIINPDIIITAGPDGDTHHSEHIVVGATVTELLLAEGWVEKYPLFHFAWKKGTESVDPGSYIDEQYVNVKVSYSAEDEGKAIAALYCYVTQYTPEELKEEADRKLKDPGNTIFFRKFIVLKGMTKDFE
;
A
#
# COMPACT_ATOMS: atom_id res chain seq x y z
N MET A 1 36.63 27.13 69.97
CA MET A 1 35.59 27.45 68.95
C MET A 1 36.08 26.91 67.64
N LEU A 2 35.46 25.80 67.17
CA LEU A 2 35.91 25.09 65.95
C LEU A 2 34.87 25.36 64.85
N HIS A 3 35.27 26.15 63.85
CA HIS A 3 34.41 26.42 62.70
C HIS A 3 34.40 25.23 61.72
N LYS A 4 33.31 24.54 61.59
CA LYS A 4 33.14 23.50 60.56
C LYS A 4 32.79 24.17 59.24
N LEU A 5 33.67 24.02 58.27
CA LEU A 5 33.47 24.42 56.87
C LEU A 5 32.70 23.32 56.17
N ILE A 6 31.46 23.60 55.77
CA ILE A 6 30.63 22.68 54.94
C ILE A 6 30.91 23.00 53.47
N VAL A 7 31.61 22.10 52.79
CA VAL A 7 31.79 22.17 51.32
C VAL A 7 30.64 21.45 50.67
N THR A 8 29.74 22.19 50.05
CA THR A 8 28.63 21.62 49.25
C THR A 8 29.13 21.28 47.83
N LEU A 9 29.26 19.99 47.55
CA LEU A 9 29.66 19.49 46.24
C LEU A 9 28.42 19.49 45.31
N LEU A 10 28.34 20.42 44.36
CA LEU A 10 27.35 20.42 43.30
C LEU A 10 27.75 19.37 42.24
N ILE A 11 27.05 18.25 42.22
CA ILE A 11 27.18 17.24 41.16
C ILE A 11 26.32 17.69 39.96
N PHE A 12 27.00 18.21 38.93
CA PHE A 12 26.37 18.47 37.62
C PHE A 12 26.15 17.13 36.91
N SER A 13 24.92 16.66 36.90
CA SER A 13 24.52 15.48 36.14
C SER A 13 24.42 15.87 34.66
N LEU A 14 25.45 15.57 33.89
CA LEU A 14 25.43 15.66 32.42
C LEU A 14 24.51 14.53 31.88
N THR A 15 23.27 14.84 31.63
CA THR A 15 22.39 13.96 30.87
C THR A 15 22.92 13.90 29.44
N HIS A 16 23.62 12.82 29.11
CA HIS A 16 23.94 12.49 27.72
C HIS A 16 22.61 12.17 26.99
N CYS A 17 22.14 13.14 26.22
CA CYS A 17 21.09 12.89 25.24
C CYS A 17 21.73 12.03 24.12
N ALA A 18 21.68 10.71 24.26
CA ALA A 18 22.08 9.81 23.19
C ALA A 18 21.19 10.08 21.99
N ALA A 19 21.75 10.63 20.92
CA ALA A 19 21.06 10.79 19.65
C ALA A 19 20.55 9.40 19.23
N GLN A 20 19.23 9.24 19.13
CA GLN A 20 18.66 8.01 18.59
C GLN A 20 19.19 7.83 17.16
N PRO A 21 19.60 6.61 16.77
CA PRO A 21 20.03 6.36 15.41
C PRO A 21 18.93 6.80 14.45
N THR A 22 19.26 7.72 13.56
CA THR A 22 18.32 8.18 12.53
C THR A 22 17.98 6.98 11.63
N GLU A 23 16.75 6.51 11.70
CA GLU A 23 16.28 5.40 10.88
C GLU A 23 16.49 5.75 9.40
N LYS A 24 17.12 4.83 8.65
CA LYS A 24 17.39 5.03 7.22
C LYS A 24 16.07 5.27 6.49
N LYS A 25 15.93 6.42 5.84
CA LYS A 25 14.76 6.73 5.02
C LYS A 25 14.67 5.78 3.85
N ARG A 26 13.47 5.32 3.56
CA ARG A 26 13.15 4.34 2.53
C ARG A 26 12.27 4.95 1.45
N THR A 27 12.32 4.36 0.27
CA THR A 27 11.37 4.59 -0.80
C THR A 27 10.42 3.41 -0.85
N ILE A 28 9.12 3.67 -0.73
CA ILE A 28 8.05 2.67 -0.73
C ILE A 28 7.22 2.88 -1.99
N LEU A 29 6.91 1.81 -2.68
CA LEU A 29 6.05 1.80 -3.86
C LEU A 29 4.85 0.89 -3.60
N PHE A 30 3.65 1.46 -3.68
CA PHE A 30 2.41 0.71 -3.80
C PHE A 30 2.02 0.59 -5.27
N VAL A 31 1.56 -0.60 -5.69
CA VAL A 31 1.07 -0.85 -7.06
C VAL A 31 -0.34 -1.41 -6.95
N GLY A 32 -1.32 -0.63 -7.41
CA GLY A 32 -2.74 -0.98 -7.43
C GLY A 32 -3.30 -1.05 -8.85
N ALA A 33 -4.50 -1.59 -8.99
CA ALA A 33 -5.25 -1.69 -10.24
C ALA A 33 -6.07 -0.43 -10.52
N HIS A 34 -6.72 0.13 -9.49
CA HIS A 34 -7.67 1.23 -9.58
C HIS A 34 -7.32 2.38 -8.65
N PRO A 35 -7.82 3.59 -8.94
CA PRO A 35 -7.87 4.67 -7.95
C PRO A 35 -8.73 4.22 -6.76
N ASP A 36 -8.22 4.25 -5.56
CA ASP A 36 -8.77 3.78 -4.27
C ASP A 36 -8.15 2.50 -3.69
N ASP A 37 -7.45 1.68 -4.46
CA ASP A 37 -6.84 0.43 -3.95
C ASP A 37 -5.87 0.67 -2.77
N GLU A 38 -5.20 1.83 -2.73
CA GLU A 38 -4.28 2.16 -1.64
C GLU A 38 -5.00 2.38 -0.29
N THR A 39 -6.33 2.52 -0.30
CA THR A 39 -7.13 2.65 0.93
C THR A 39 -7.05 1.41 1.81
N ALA A 40 -6.75 0.25 1.22
CA ALA A 40 -6.53 -1.01 1.94
C ALA A 40 -5.37 -0.94 2.95
N ILE A 41 -4.38 -0.08 2.70
CA ILE A 41 -3.18 0.07 3.54
C ILE A 41 -2.83 1.54 3.83
N SER A 42 -3.77 2.43 3.67
CA SER A 42 -3.57 3.89 3.72
C SER A 42 -2.94 4.37 5.02
N GLU A 43 -3.24 3.76 6.17
CA GLU A 43 -2.63 4.05 7.47
C GLU A 43 -1.11 3.79 7.46
N VAL A 44 -0.70 2.72 6.81
CA VAL A 44 0.73 2.37 6.68
C VAL A 44 1.44 3.33 5.75
N LEU A 45 0.82 3.71 4.62
CA LEU A 45 1.38 4.70 3.69
C LEU A 45 1.53 6.07 4.39
N ALA A 46 0.50 6.52 5.13
CA ALA A 46 0.53 7.74 5.92
C ALA A 46 1.64 7.73 6.98
N LYS A 47 1.77 6.61 7.71
CA LYS A 47 2.84 6.41 8.70
C LYS A 47 4.22 6.61 8.09
N TYR A 48 4.51 5.93 6.99
CA TYR A 48 5.84 6.02 6.40
C TYR A 48 6.10 7.42 5.84
N ALA A 49 5.12 8.10 5.25
CA ALA A 49 5.23 9.49 4.84
C ALA A 49 5.54 10.42 6.03
N ARG A 50 4.78 10.29 7.12
CA ARG A 50 5.00 11.06 8.37
C ARG A 50 6.40 10.84 8.95
N LEU A 51 6.91 9.63 8.84
CA LEU A 51 8.28 9.31 9.25
C LEU A 51 9.34 9.83 8.26
N GLY A 52 8.95 10.56 7.20
CA GLY A 52 9.85 11.17 6.23
C GLY A 52 10.40 10.21 5.17
N ASN A 53 9.72 9.09 4.94
CA ASN A 53 10.01 8.22 3.82
C ASN A 53 9.33 8.75 2.54
N LYS A 54 9.86 8.39 1.37
CA LYS A 54 9.18 8.66 0.10
C LYS A 54 8.20 7.52 -0.19
N VAL A 55 6.96 7.86 -0.47
CA VAL A 55 5.91 6.89 -0.77
C VAL A 55 5.30 7.23 -2.10
N PHE A 56 5.32 6.26 -3.02
CA PHE A 56 4.78 6.36 -4.37
C PHE A 56 3.60 5.39 -4.54
N VAL A 57 2.64 5.81 -5.37
CA VAL A 57 1.52 4.97 -5.80
C VAL A 57 1.55 4.89 -7.33
N ILE A 58 1.53 3.69 -7.86
CA ILE A 58 1.26 3.39 -9.27
C ILE A 58 -0.14 2.80 -9.35
N VAL A 59 -0.97 3.33 -10.24
CA VAL A 59 -2.30 2.83 -10.54
C VAL A 59 -2.33 2.36 -12.00
N ALA A 60 -2.67 1.11 -12.23
CA ALA A 60 -2.65 0.52 -13.56
C ALA A 60 -3.70 1.17 -14.49
N THR A 61 -4.96 1.22 -14.06
CA THR A 61 -6.08 1.78 -14.81
C THR A 61 -6.53 3.12 -14.23
N ASP A 62 -7.33 3.87 -14.96
CA ASP A 62 -7.97 5.08 -14.44
C ASP A 62 -9.35 4.81 -13.82
N GLY A 63 -9.75 3.54 -13.78
CA GLY A 63 -11.01 3.11 -13.19
C GLY A 63 -12.26 3.60 -13.89
N LYS A 64 -12.17 4.05 -15.16
CA LYS A 64 -13.26 4.66 -15.94
C LYS A 64 -14.51 3.78 -16.14
N GLY A 65 -14.42 2.48 -15.84
CA GLY A 65 -15.52 1.54 -15.87
C GLY A 65 -16.26 1.36 -14.54
N GLY A 66 -15.82 2.03 -13.48
CA GLY A 66 -16.37 1.89 -12.13
C GLY A 66 -17.62 2.75 -11.88
N THR A 67 -18.77 2.30 -12.35
CA THR A 67 -20.05 3.04 -12.30
C THR A 67 -21.00 2.59 -11.20
N ARG A 68 -20.53 1.79 -10.24
CA ARG A 68 -21.39 1.20 -9.20
C ARG A 68 -22.13 2.26 -8.35
N VAL A 69 -21.47 3.35 -8.02
CA VAL A 69 -21.97 4.37 -7.09
C VAL A 69 -22.34 5.66 -7.81
N THR A 70 -21.55 6.04 -8.80
CA THR A 70 -21.72 7.31 -9.52
C THR A 70 -22.76 7.22 -10.65
N LYS A 71 -23.42 8.35 -10.94
CA LYS A 71 -24.27 8.51 -12.12
C LYS A 71 -23.48 9.00 -13.36
N ILE A 72 -22.18 9.24 -13.20
CA ILE A 72 -21.32 9.63 -14.33
C ILE A 72 -21.16 8.39 -15.22
N PRO A 73 -21.42 8.51 -16.54
CA PRO A 73 -21.26 7.38 -17.44
C PRO A 73 -19.83 6.85 -17.50
N GLU A 74 -19.69 5.56 -17.77
CA GLU A 74 -18.39 4.95 -18.09
C GLU A 74 -17.69 5.73 -19.21
N GLY A 75 -16.38 5.97 -19.03
CA GLY A 75 -15.56 6.65 -20.03
C GLY A 75 -14.54 7.64 -19.44
N ASP A 76 -13.92 8.39 -20.34
CA ASP A 76 -12.77 9.22 -20.00
C ASP A 76 -13.09 10.34 -18.99
N SER A 77 -14.33 10.87 -18.99
CA SER A 77 -14.76 11.86 -17.99
C SER A 77 -14.75 11.28 -16.57
N LEU A 78 -15.24 10.06 -16.38
CA LEU A 78 -15.18 9.38 -15.10
C LEU A 78 -13.73 9.07 -14.71
N GLY A 79 -12.93 8.57 -15.65
CA GLY A 79 -11.51 8.32 -15.43
C GLY A 79 -10.74 9.58 -15.01
N ALA A 80 -11.05 10.74 -15.61
CA ALA A 80 -10.44 12.02 -15.21
C ALA A 80 -10.78 12.40 -13.75
N ILE A 81 -12.06 12.27 -13.38
CA ILE A 81 -12.52 12.55 -11.99
C ILE A 81 -11.83 11.60 -11.00
N ARG A 82 -11.77 10.31 -11.30
CA ARG A 82 -11.12 9.32 -10.43
C ARG A 82 -9.62 9.56 -10.25
N LYS A 83 -8.94 10.09 -11.26
CA LYS A 83 -7.55 10.54 -11.12
C LYS A 83 -7.41 11.71 -10.14
N GLU A 84 -8.35 12.65 -10.17
CA GLU A 84 -8.39 13.76 -9.22
C GLU A 84 -8.69 13.27 -7.79
N GLU A 85 -9.61 12.31 -7.62
CA GLU A 85 -9.88 11.65 -6.34
C GLU A 85 -8.61 10.99 -5.78
N SER A 86 -7.90 10.21 -6.60
CA SER A 86 -6.64 9.58 -6.19
C SER A 86 -5.54 10.61 -5.84
N ALA A 87 -5.46 11.71 -6.58
CA ALA A 87 -4.54 12.81 -6.24
C ALA A 87 -4.91 13.47 -4.91
N CYS A 88 -6.22 13.64 -4.64
CA CYS A 88 -6.73 14.11 -3.35
C CYS A 88 -6.34 13.13 -2.23
N GLY A 89 -6.56 11.83 -2.40
CA GLY A 89 -6.20 10.78 -1.44
C GLY A 89 -4.70 10.77 -1.13
N CYS A 90 -3.86 10.75 -2.16
CA CYS A 90 -2.41 10.81 -1.98
C CYS A 90 -1.96 12.07 -1.22
N LYS A 91 -2.56 13.22 -1.53
CA LYS A 91 -2.28 14.48 -0.81
C LYS A 91 -2.70 14.40 0.66
N ALA A 92 -3.85 13.82 0.98
CA ALA A 92 -4.32 13.64 2.35
C ALA A 92 -3.38 12.74 3.15
N LEU A 93 -2.85 11.68 2.53
CA LEU A 93 -1.86 10.78 3.13
C LEU A 93 -0.48 11.44 3.30
N GLY A 94 -0.21 12.53 2.58
CA GLY A 94 1.11 13.19 2.57
C GLY A 94 2.16 12.42 1.74
N ILE A 95 1.72 11.70 0.71
CA ILE A 95 2.56 10.92 -0.20
C ILE A 95 2.71 11.59 -1.55
N GLU A 96 3.59 11.05 -2.41
CA GLU A 96 3.80 11.57 -3.76
C GLU A 96 2.50 11.44 -4.61
N PRO A 97 2.30 12.34 -5.60
CA PRO A 97 1.16 12.23 -6.50
C PRO A 97 1.11 10.87 -7.21
N PRO A 98 -0.10 10.32 -7.47
CA PRO A 98 -0.22 9.01 -8.10
C PRO A 98 0.26 9.01 -9.54
N VAL A 99 0.83 7.90 -9.98
CA VAL A 99 1.27 7.66 -11.36
C VAL A 99 0.31 6.70 -12.03
N PHE A 100 -0.36 7.15 -13.08
CA PHE A 100 -1.28 6.34 -13.88
C PHE A 100 -0.61 5.80 -15.13
N PHE A 101 -0.79 4.51 -15.41
CA PHE A 101 -0.29 3.91 -16.64
C PHE A 101 -1.30 3.95 -17.78
N GLY A 102 -2.56 4.26 -17.48
CA GLY A 102 -3.62 4.35 -18.48
C GLY A 102 -3.90 3.02 -19.17
N ILE A 103 -3.73 1.93 -18.46
CA ILE A 103 -4.16 0.60 -18.92
C ILE A 103 -5.67 0.60 -19.01
N GLU A 104 -6.23 0.03 -20.07
CA GLU A 104 -7.67 0.10 -20.28
C GLU A 104 -8.41 -0.82 -19.30
N ARG A 105 -8.08 -2.10 -19.32
CA ARG A 105 -8.60 -3.12 -18.40
C ARG A 105 -7.63 -4.30 -18.31
N LEU A 106 -7.55 -4.89 -17.13
CA LEU A 106 -6.74 -6.08 -16.87
C LEU A 106 -7.59 -7.34 -16.65
N ASP A 107 -8.85 -7.33 -17.03
CA ASP A 107 -9.73 -8.49 -17.05
C ASP A 107 -10.09 -8.91 -18.50
N THR A 108 -10.91 -9.93 -18.64
CA THR A 108 -11.34 -10.43 -19.94
C THR A 108 -12.68 -9.86 -20.42
N LYS A 109 -13.21 -8.83 -19.77
CA LYS A 109 -14.54 -8.26 -20.05
C LYS A 109 -14.66 -7.69 -21.46
N ILE A 110 -13.57 -7.09 -21.99
CA ILE A 110 -13.50 -6.59 -23.37
C ILE A 110 -13.06 -7.70 -24.35
N GLY A 111 -12.55 -8.82 -23.84
CA GLY A 111 -12.06 -9.95 -24.59
C GLY A 111 -10.60 -10.32 -24.28
N THR A 112 -10.27 -11.57 -24.54
CA THR A 112 -8.93 -12.12 -24.20
C THR A 112 -7.79 -11.43 -24.96
N GLY A 113 -8.03 -11.01 -26.21
CA GLY A 113 -7.01 -10.29 -26.99
C GLY A 113 -6.64 -8.95 -26.35
N ASN A 114 -7.63 -8.22 -25.81
CA ASN A 114 -7.38 -6.99 -25.08
C ASN A 114 -6.62 -7.27 -23.77
N TYR A 115 -7.01 -8.30 -23.03
CA TYR A 115 -6.32 -8.70 -21.81
C TYR A 115 -4.83 -8.91 -22.06
N PHE A 116 -4.44 -9.73 -23.03
CA PHE A 116 -3.02 -10.00 -23.32
C PHE A 116 -2.25 -8.74 -23.72
N LYS A 117 -2.86 -7.86 -24.52
CA LYS A 117 -2.24 -6.59 -24.91
C LYS A 117 -2.02 -5.67 -23.73
N GLU A 118 -3.01 -5.49 -22.90
CA GLU A 118 -2.93 -4.56 -21.76
C GLU A 118 -2.06 -5.13 -20.62
N HIS A 119 -2.07 -6.44 -20.41
CA HIS A 119 -1.14 -7.11 -19.48
C HIS A 119 0.32 -6.88 -19.90
N GLN A 120 0.66 -7.10 -21.17
CA GLN A 120 2.01 -6.84 -21.66
C GLN A 120 2.38 -5.36 -21.51
N ARG A 121 1.48 -4.45 -21.82
CA ARG A 121 1.68 -3.01 -21.70
C ARG A 121 1.91 -2.57 -20.25
N PHE A 122 1.18 -3.19 -19.33
CA PHE A 122 1.36 -2.96 -17.89
C PHE A 122 2.72 -3.44 -17.40
N MET A 123 3.10 -4.66 -17.79
CA MET A 123 4.42 -5.23 -17.47
C MET A 123 5.57 -4.35 -18.00
N ASP A 124 5.51 -3.91 -19.25
CA ASP A 124 6.51 -3.03 -19.85
C ASP A 124 6.60 -1.69 -19.15
N SER A 125 5.47 -1.12 -18.75
CA SER A 125 5.40 0.13 -17.98
C SER A 125 6.05 0.00 -16.60
N LEU A 126 5.79 -1.10 -15.89
CA LEU A 126 6.42 -1.42 -14.62
C LEU A 126 7.92 -1.61 -14.75
N LYS A 127 8.36 -2.34 -15.79
CA LYS A 127 9.78 -2.59 -16.09
C LYS A 127 10.58 -1.29 -16.26
N VAL A 128 9.97 -0.28 -16.84
CA VAL A 128 10.57 1.05 -16.97
C VAL A 128 10.48 1.85 -15.67
N ARG A 129 9.33 1.82 -15.00
CA ARG A 129 9.07 2.74 -13.89
C ARG A 129 9.69 2.34 -12.57
N ILE A 130 9.74 1.03 -12.25
CA ILE A 130 10.31 0.52 -10.99
C ILE A 130 11.77 0.96 -10.82
N PRO A 131 12.68 0.79 -11.81
CA PRO A 131 14.06 1.25 -11.67
C PRO A 131 14.22 2.77 -11.52
N ILE A 132 13.31 3.57 -12.09
CA ILE A 132 13.31 5.04 -11.94
C ILE A 132 12.95 5.44 -10.51
N ILE A 133 11.94 4.82 -9.91
CA ILE A 133 11.54 5.03 -8.51
C ILE A 133 12.60 4.45 -7.57
N ASN A 134 13.19 3.31 -7.95
CA ASN A 134 14.17 2.54 -7.19
C ASN A 134 13.72 2.28 -5.74
N PRO A 135 12.58 1.59 -5.53
CA PRO A 135 12.00 1.41 -4.22
C PRO A 135 12.82 0.45 -3.34
N ASP A 136 12.86 0.71 -2.03
CA ASP A 136 13.35 -0.24 -1.03
C ASP A 136 12.30 -1.32 -0.70
N ILE A 137 11.02 -1.04 -1.01
CA ILE A 137 9.87 -1.90 -0.72
C ILE A 137 8.83 -1.72 -1.82
N ILE A 138 8.31 -2.82 -2.37
CA ILE A 138 7.12 -2.84 -3.22
C ILE A 138 5.98 -3.51 -2.46
N ILE A 139 4.80 -2.92 -2.51
CA ILE A 139 3.58 -3.47 -1.92
C ILE A 139 2.50 -3.58 -3.01
N THR A 140 1.79 -4.69 -3.06
CA THR A 140 0.67 -4.91 -3.98
C THR A 140 -0.30 -5.94 -3.41
N ALA A 141 -1.41 -6.19 -4.08
CA ALA A 141 -2.34 -7.27 -3.74
C ALA A 141 -1.65 -8.64 -3.85
N GLY A 142 -2.10 -9.59 -3.05
CA GLY A 142 -1.69 -10.98 -3.14
C GLY A 142 -2.38 -11.72 -4.30
N PRO A 143 -2.12 -13.03 -4.43
CA PRO A 143 -2.77 -13.88 -5.44
C PRO A 143 -4.28 -14.01 -5.23
N ASP A 144 -4.77 -13.60 -4.08
CA ASP A 144 -6.18 -13.52 -3.71
C ASP A 144 -6.88 -12.26 -4.24
N GLY A 145 -6.10 -11.23 -4.64
CA GLY A 145 -6.65 -9.98 -5.14
C GLY A 145 -7.41 -9.16 -4.09
N ASP A 146 -7.05 -9.31 -2.80
CA ASP A 146 -7.73 -8.64 -1.69
C ASP A 146 -9.18 -9.12 -1.52
N THR A 147 -10.09 -8.64 -2.32
CA THR A 147 -11.51 -8.99 -2.36
C THR A 147 -11.87 -9.97 -3.49
N HIS A 148 -10.93 -10.79 -3.96
CA HIS A 148 -11.05 -11.62 -5.16
C HIS A 148 -11.32 -10.81 -6.45
N HIS A 149 -10.99 -9.51 -6.45
CA HIS A 149 -11.14 -8.71 -7.65
C HIS A 149 -10.15 -9.14 -8.73
N SER A 150 -10.64 -9.49 -9.93
CA SER A 150 -9.81 -10.06 -11.00
C SER A 150 -8.65 -9.17 -11.40
N GLU A 151 -8.84 -7.86 -11.47
CA GLU A 151 -7.78 -6.92 -11.85
C GLU A 151 -6.73 -6.75 -10.74
N HIS A 152 -7.10 -6.85 -9.45
CA HIS A 152 -6.13 -6.88 -8.35
C HIS A 152 -5.26 -8.14 -8.41
N ILE A 153 -5.88 -9.31 -8.71
CA ILE A 153 -5.14 -10.57 -8.91
C ILE A 153 -4.12 -10.39 -10.03
N VAL A 154 -4.53 -9.83 -11.17
CA VAL A 154 -3.64 -9.63 -12.33
C VAL A 154 -2.51 -8.66 -11.99
N VAL A 155 -2.78 -7.56 -11.30
CA VAL A 155 -1.74 -6.60 -10.88
C VAL A 155 -0.73 -7.27 -9.97
N GLY A 156 -1.17 -7.97 -8.93
CA GLY A 156 -0.28 -8.67 -8.01
C GLY A 156 0.57 -9.76 -8.70
N ALA A 157 -0.07 -10.54 -9.59
CA ALA A 157 0.60 -11.56 -10.38
C ALA A 157 1.65 -10.94 -11.32
N THR A 158 1.30 -9.86 -12.03
CA THR A 158 2.20 -9.19 -12.98
C THR A 158 3.42 -8.59 -12.28
N VAL A 159 3.24 -7.94 -11.13
CA VAL A 159 4.38 -7.43 -10.33
C VAL A 159 5.29 -8.59 -9.91
N THR A 160 4.70 -9.70 -9.43
CA THR A 160 5.46 -10.87 -9.01
C THR A 160 6.23 -11.50 -10.18
N GLU A 161 5.57 -11.68 -11.32
CA GLU A 161 6.16 -12.22 -12.55
C GLU A 161 7.33 -11.36 -13.02
N LEU A 162 7.14 -10.03 -13.08
CA LEU A 162 8.20 -9.11 -13.50
C LEU A 162 9.44 -9.21 -12.61
N LEU A 163 9.26 -9.23 -11.29
CA LEU A 163 10.38 -9.32 -10.36
C LEU A 163 11.16 -10.64 -10.50
N LEU A 164 10.44 -11.73 -10.79
CA LEU A 164 11.06 -13.04 -11.07
C LEU A 164 11.79 -13.03 -12.43
N ALA A 165 11.13 -12.54 -13.48
CA ALA A 165 11.69 -12.53 -14.84
C ALA A 165 12.97 -11.69 -14.95
N GLU A 166 13.01 -10.55 -14.27
CA GLU A 166 14.17 -9.65 -14.28
C GLU A 166 15.22 -9.99 -13.19
N GLY A 167 14.96 -10.99 -12.33
CA GLY A 167 15.84 -11.33 -11.21
C GLY A 167 15.87 -10.25 -10.12
N TRP A 168 14.80 -9.48 -9.94
CA TRP A 168 14.75 -8.31 -9.08
C TRP A 168 14.18 -8.56 -7.68
N VAL A 169 13.79 -9.77 -7.34
CA VAL A 169 13.12 -10.10 -6.06
C VAL A 169 13.93 -9.67 -4.84
N GLU A 170 15.26 -9.78 -4.89
CA GLU A 170 16.12 -9.33 -3.78
C GLU A 170 16.40 -7.84 -3.81
N LYS A 171 16.46 -7.27 -5.02
CA LYS A 171 16.71 -5.84 -5.21
C LYS A 171 15.50 -5.01 -4.79
N TYR A 172 14.31 -5.48 -5.07
CA TYR A 172 13.04 -4.83 -4.78
C TYR A 172 12.13 -5.77 -3.98
N PRO A 173 12.32 -5.89 -2.65
CA PRO A 173 11.52 -6.76 -1.80
C PRO A 173 10.03 -6.52 -1.96
N LEU A 174 9.28 -7.59 -2.27
CA LEU A 174 7.85 -7.56 -2.50
C LEU A 174 7.08 -7.99 -1.25
N PHE A 175 6.03 -7.25 -0.93
CA PHE A 175 5.08 -7.56 0.13
C PHE A 175 3.66 -7.54 -0.43
N HIS A 176 2.89 -8.57 -0.11
CA HIS A 176 1.45 -8.58 -0.33
C HIS A 176 0.77 -8.18 0.96
N PHE A 177 -0.15 -7.23 0.92
CA PHE A 177 -1.01 -7.00 2.08
C PHE A 177 -1.96 -8.20 2.24
N ALA A 178 -2.34 -8.48 3.48
CA ALA A 178 -2.98 -9.75 3.83
C ALA A 178 -4.00 -9.56 4.95
N TRP A 179 -5.16 -10.14 4.77
CA TRP A 179 -6.18 -10.23 5.81
C TRP A 179 -6.04 -11.56 6.54
N LYS A 180 -6.05 -11.52 7.86
CA LYS A 180 -5.97 -12.73 8.67
C LYS A 180 -7.31 -13.45 8.70
N LYS A 181 -7.29 -14.77 8.64
CA LYS A 181 -8.47 -15.59 8.83
C LYS A 181 -9.10 -15.29 10.21
N GLY A 182 -10.40 -15.02 10.23
CA GLY A 182 -11.12 -14.67 11.46
C GLY A 182 -11.14 -13.19 11.81
N THR A 183 -10.55 -12.30 11.01
CA THR A 183 -10.87 -10.88 11.07
C THR A 183 -12.24 -10.66 10.45
N GLU A 184 -13.09 -9.91 11.15
CA GLU A 184 -14.38 -9.52 10.59
C GLU A 184 -14.15 -8.58 9.41
N SER A 185 -14.32 -9.09 8.20
CA SER A 185 -14.44 -8.29 7.00
C SER A 185 -15.87 -8.38 6.51
N VAL A 186 -16.41 -7.26 6.09
CA VAL A 186 -17.74 -7.17 5.49
C VAL A 186 -17.78 -7.88 4.12
N ASP A 187 -16.62 -8.06 3.50
CA ASP A 187 -16.49 -8.75 2.23
C ASP A 187 -15.95 -10.18 2.49
N PRO A 188 -16.50 -11.21 1.84
CA PRO A 188 -15.97 -12.59 1.87
C PRO A 188 -14.62 -12.69 1.18
N GLY A 189 -13.75 -11.72 1.41
CA GLY A 189 -12.42 -11.61 0.85
C GLY A 189 -11.51 -12.74 1.24
N SER A 190 -10.35 -12.68 0.74
CA SER A 190 -9.32 -13.69 0.86
C SER A 190 -8.62 -13.60 2.20
N TYR A 191 -8.78 -14.64 2.99
CA TYR A 191 -8.08 -14.73 4.25
C TYR A 191 -6.86 -15.64 4.13
N ILE A 192 -5.75 -15.16 4.64
CA ILE A 192 -4.53 -15.97 4.76
C ILE A 192 -4.47 -16.54 6.18
N ASP A 193 -4.13 -17.82 6.28
CA ASP A 193 -3.86 -18.46 7.57
C ASP A 193 -2.74 -17.72 8.30
N GLU A 194 -2.93 -17.46 9.59
CA GLU A 194 -2.05 -16.60 10.38
C GLU A 194 -0.58 -17.03 10.35
N GLN A 195 -0.30 -18.33 10.25
CA GLN A 195 1.07 -18.85 10.17
C GLN A 195 1.84 -18.38 8.93
N TYR A 196 1.14 -17.95 7.87
CA TYR A 196 1.73 -17.42 6.64
C TYR A 196 1.77 -15.90 6.56
N VAL A 197 1.25 -15.21 7.57
CA VAL A 197 1.35 -13.76 7.71
C VAL A 197 2.59 -13.46 8.55
N ASN A 198 3.62 -12.93 7.93
CA ASN A 198 4.94 -12.83 8.56
C ASN A 198 5.44 -11.40 8.80
N VAL A 199 4.64 -10.39 8.45
CA VAL A 199 4.94 -8.98 8.68
C VAL A 199 3.70 -8.26 9.20
N LYS A 200 3.88 -7.47 10.24
CA LYS A 200 2.86 -6.57 10.78
C LYS A 200 3.42 -5.15 10.90
N VAL A 201 2.61 -4.17 10.56
CA VAL A 201 2.97 -2.76 10.66
C VAL A 201 1.89 -2.04 11.46
N SER A 202 2.24 -1.62 12.66
CA SER A 202 1.34 -0.79 13.48
C SER A 202 1.40 0.67 13.06
N TYR A 203 0.31 1.39 13.24
CA TYR A 203 0.17 2.81 12.92
C TYR A 203 -0.38 3.59 14.12
N SER A 204 -0.38 4.91 14.05
CA SER A 204 -0.89 5.79 15.09
C SER A 204 -2.26 6.34 14.73
N ALA A 205 -2.96 6.95 15.71
CA ALA A 205 -4.21 7.66 15.45
C ALA A 205 -4.04 8.85 14.47
N GLU A 206 -2.83 9.46 14.39
CA GLU A 206 -2.54 10.47 13.37
C GLU A 206 -2.55 9.87 11.96
N ASP A 207 -1.93 8.68 11.80
CA ASP A 207 -1.89 7.97 10.53
C ASP A 207 -3.29 7.52 10.10
N GLU A 208 -4.08 7.01 11.03
CA GLU A 208 -5.48 6.66 10.84
C GLU A 208 -6.34 7.87 10.42
N GLY A 209 -6.18 9.01 11.08
CA GLY A 209 -6.88 10.24 10.70
C GLY A 209 -6.57 10.68 9.26
N LYS A 210 -5.33 10.52 8.81
CA LYS A 210 -4.94 10.79 7.41
C LYS A 210 -5.56 9.77 6.44
N ALA A 211 -5.60 8.50 6.82
CA ALA A 211 -6.23 7.44 6.03
C ALA A 211 -7.73 7.69 5.85
N ILE A 212 -8.43 8.10 6.92
CA ILE A 212 -9.85 8.47 6.86
C ILE A 212 -10.04 9.71 5.97
N ALA A 213 -9.19 10.73 6.08
CA ALA A 213 -9.27 11.89 5.22
C ALA A 213 -9.04 11.54 3.74
N ALA A 214 -8.16 10.60 3.44
CA ALA A 214 -7.94 10.09 2.10
C ALA A 214 -9.15 9.31 1.56
N LEU A 215 -9.77 8.48 2.39
CA LEU A 215 -10.98 7.71 2.03
C LEU A 215 -12.11 8.64 1.55
N TYR A 216 -12.33 9.75 2.22
CA TYR A 216 -13.36 10.74 1.83
C TYR A 216 -13.09 11.46 0.50
N CYS A 217 -11.95 11.24 -0.13
CA CYS A 217 -11.70 11.73 -1.48
C CYS A 217 -12.41 10.91 -2.57
N TYR A 218 -12.82 9.67 -2.31
CA TYR A 218 -13.29 8.69 -3.30
C TYR A 218 -14.83 8.65 -3.44
N VAL A 219 -15.43 9.81 -3.70
CA VAL A 219 -16.89 9.98 -3.74
C VAL A 219 -17.56 9.34 -4.95
N THR A 220 -16.82 8.97 -6.01
CA THR A 220 -17.36 8.21 -7.13
C THR A 220 -17.32 6.69 -6.91
N GLN A 221 -16.65 6.24 -5.85
CA GLN A 221 -16.45 4.81 -5.53
C GLN A 221 -17.28 4.32 -4.36
N TYR A 222 -17.58 5.22 -3.43
CA TYR A 222 -18.30 4.94 -2.20
C TYR A 222 -19.48 5.87 -2.07
N THR A 223 -20.63 5.34 -1.62
CA THR A 223 -21.74 6.19 -1.17
C THR A 223 -21.35 6.92 0.12
N PRO A 224 -22.05 8.01 0.50
CA PRO A 224 -21.79 8.67 1.79
C PRO A 224 -21.93 7.71 2.98
N GLU A 225 -22.85 6.75 2.89
CA GLU A 225 -23.08 5.73 3.91
C GLU A 225 -21.88 4.77 4.01
N GLU A 226 -21.41 4.27 2.87
CA GLU A 226 -20.23 3.38 2.79
C GLU A 226 -18.97 4.08 3.28
N LEU A 227 -18.76 5.37 2.92
CA LEU A 227 -17.63 6.17 3.43
C LEU A 227 -17.66 6.25 4.96
N LYS A 228 -18.85 6.47 5.52
CA LYS A 228 -19.00 6.55 6.98
C LYS A 228 -18.76 5.20 7.64
N GLU A 229 -19.32 4.12 7.10
CA GLU A 229 -19.15 2.76 7.64
C GLU A 229 -17.67 2.34 7.60
N GLU A 230 -16.98 2.62 6.50
CA GLU A 230 -15.58 2.31 6.34
C GLU A 230 -14.70 3.14 7.32
N ALA A 231 -14.98 4.44 7.48
CA ALA A 231 -14.30 5.28 8.45
C ALA A 231 -14.57 4.79 9.90
N ASP A 232 -15.81 4.43 10.23
CA ASP A 232 -16.18 3.89 11.53
C ASP A 232 -15.50 2.53 11.78
N ARG A 233 -15.32 1.70 10.75
CA ARG A 233 -14.61 0.41 10.84
C ARG A 233 -13.14 0.62 11.15
N LYS A 234 -12.48 1.56 10.45
CA LYS A 234 -11.09 1.92 10.72
C LYS A 234 -10.92 2.39 12.19
N LEU A 235 -11.74 3.29 12.65
CA LEU A 235 -11.70 3.82 14.04
C LEU A 235 -12.00 2.76 15.11
N LYS A 236 -12.66 1.67 14.78
CA LYS A 236 -13.00 0.58 15.72
C LYS A 236 -11.96 -0.53 15.74
N ASP A 237 -10.98 -0.51 14.85
CA ASP A 237 -9.92 -1.52 14.86
C ASP A 237 -9.01 -1.34 16.08
N PRO A 238 -9.11 -2.20 17.11
CA PRO A 238 -8.33 -2.05 18.33
C PRO A 238 -6.85 -2.38 18.13
N GLY A 239 -6.51 -2.98 16.98
CA GLY A 239 -5.17 -3.48 16.69
C GLY A 239 -4.23 -2.42 16.13
N ASN A 240 -4.77 -1.39 15.48
CA ASN A 240 -4.00 -0.36 14.77
C ASN A 240 -2.82 -0.97 14.00
N THR A 241 -3.11 -2.03 13.24
CA THR A 241 -2.06 -2.86 12.62
C THR A 241 -2.54 -3.44 11.30
N ILE A 242 -1.78 -3.24 10.25
CA ILE A 242 -1.98 -3.91 8.96
C ILE A 242 -0.95 -5.03 8.81
N PHE A 243 -1.41 -6.13 8.23
CA PHE A 243 -0.62 -7.33 8.06
C PHE A 243 -0.16 -7.50 6.61
N PHE A 244 1.00 -8.13 6.46
CA PHE A 244 1.60 -8.39 5.16
C PHE A 244 2.24 -9.77 5.13
N ARG A 245 2.40 -10.26 3.92
CA ARG A 245 3.20 -11.43 3.60
C ARG A 245 4.36 -11.00 2.70
N LYS A 246 5.58 -11.16 3.17
CA LYS A 246 6.76 -10.99 2.33
C LYS A 246 6.84 -12.12 1.31
N PHE A 247 7.01 -11.78 0.04
CA PHE A 247 7.28 -12.76 -1.01
C PHE A 247 8.72 -13.25 -0.88
N ILE A 248 8.89 -14.55 -0.71
CA ILE A 248 10.18 -15.20 -0.50
C ILE A 248 10.36 -16.26 -1.58
N VAL A 249 11.50 -16.26 -2.24
CA VAL A 249 11.86 -17.23 -3.27
C VAL A 249 13.11 -17.99 -2.84
N LEU A 250 13.04 -19.29 -2.95
CA LEU A 250 14.21 -20.15 -2.79
C LEU A 250 15.02 -20.13 -4.10
N LYS A 251 16.32 -19.97 -3.99
CA LYS A 251 17.24 -20.00 -5.13
C LYS A 251 17.84 -21.38 -5.31
N GLY A 252 18.16 -21.69 -6.54
CA GLY A 252 18.79 -22.94 -6.92
C GLY A 252 17.80 -23.97 -7.44
N MET A 253 18.34 -25.06 -7.95
CA MET A 253 17.56 -26.21 -8.38
C MET A 253 17.70 -27.35 -7.40
N THR A 254 16.58 -27.96 -7.04
CA THR A 254 16.55 -29.31 -6.45
C THR A 254 16.46 -30.32 -7.59
N LYS A 255 16.93 -31.55 -7.36
CA LYS A 255 16.87 -32.61 -8.40
C LYS A 255 15.47 -33.21 -8.50
N ASP A 256 14.71 -33.16 -7.41
CA ASP A 256 13.38 -33.73 -7.26
C ASP A 256 12.46 -32.72 -6.56
N PHE A 257 11.19 -33.10 -6.35
CA PHE A 257 10.20 -32.28 -5.60
C PHE A 257 10.41 -32.30 -4.07
N GLU A 258 11.58 -32.66 -3.60
CA GLU A 258 11.95 -32.71 -2.18
C GLU A 258 12.53 -31.36 -1.68
#